data_dce509a93271bab35c5aaac67d77a8a3
#
_entry.id   dce509a93271bab35c5aaac67d77a8a3
#
_cell.length_a   1.000
_cell.length_b   1.000
_cell.length_c   1.000
_cell.angle_alpha   90.00
_cell.angle_beta   90.00
_cell.angle_gamma   90.00
#
_symmetry.space_group_name_H-M   'P 1'
#
loop_
_entity.id
_entity.type
_entity.pdbx_description
1 polymer ?
#
loop_
_entity_poly.entity_id
_entity_poly.type
_entity_poly.pdbx_seq_one_letter_code
_entity_poly.pdbx_strand_id
1 'polypeptide(L)'
;GYVVDQISDARASLQPLMVRYGFDAVERDGCLMFVMRDRPGTVRLDPDTLAVSTELDGTTEQTREADAEIAGRVRLRFVQADGDFDVIAEETVLADDATHSVVASELNMSLTRTEGHQVLERWLAEARVSRETIRLALPPSQMDVGAGDVVELPADDGERDGLYRIDRVELGEMQIIEAVRIEPTIYEMAPYDDELAKVQPFSAPVPVTAVFLDLPLLRGDETPYAPYIAATAQPWPGSVALYQAGGESNFRLNTILPIRATMGITETELAAARPGVFDYGDGLQVRLHSGQLESVDETALMNGMNLAAIGDGSADQWEVFQFEWAELVAENTYRLTKRLRGQVGTDALIPPVWPRGSRFVLLNDMPAQIASSPNLRQVNQQYRIGPATRSYDDPSYIQHSAAFEGNGLRPLRPCHLQARVETEDVIFNWIRRTRVGGDSWDSFEVPLAEENEQYSVRLLQDGKIFREAITTDPVWRYDAQTRLIDGVMGAFALSVAQISASYGAGPAAQISVAL
;
A
#
# COMPACT_ATOMS: atom_id res chain seq x y z
N GLY A 1 24.46 16.44 10.96
CA GLY A 1 23.92 17.79 10.81
C GLY A 1 22.39 17.79 10.82
N TYR A 2 21.80 18.92 11.26
CA TYR A 2 20.34 19.12 11.26
C TYR A 2 20.02 20.42 10.54
N VAL A 3 19.01 20.41 9.69
CA VAL A 3 18.59 21.57 8.90
C VAL A 3 17.13 21.87 9.15
N VAL A 4 16.81 23.11 9.52
CA VAL A 4 15.45 23.65 9.55
C VAL A 4 15.23 24.34 8.20
N ASP A 5 14.49 23.69 7.33
CA ASP A 5 14.27 24.10 5.94
C ASP A 5 12.95 24.88 5.72
N GLN A 6 12.10 24.91 6.72
CA GLN A 6 10.80 25.57 6.65
C GLN A 6 10.57 26.44 7.89
N ILE A 7 9.79 27.51 7.72
CA ILE A 7 9.30 28.30 8.85
C ILE A 7 8.25 27.44 9.57
N SER A 8 8.57 27.00 10.77
CA SER A 8 7.73 26.19 11.62
C SER A 8 7.74 26.72 13.06
N ASP A 9 6.85 26.21 13.90
CA ASP A 9 6.91 26.49 15.34
C ASP A 9 8.17 25.84 15.97
N ALA A 10 8.53 26.31 17.15
CA ALA A 10 9.71 25.80 17.87
C ALA A 10 9.59 24.31 18.20
N ARG A 11 8.38 23.81 18.47
CA ARG A 11 8.12 22.40 18.78
C ARG A 11 8.40 21.51 17.58
N ALA A 12 7.90 21.88 16.40
CA ALA A 12 8.15 21.14 15.16
C ALA A 12 9.65 21.10 14.82
N SER A 13 10.39 22.17 15.11
CA SER A 13 11.84 22.21 14.93
C SER A 13 12.61 21.35 15.93
N LEU A 14 12.09 21.16 17.15
CA LEU A 14 12.70 20.30 18.16
C LEU A 14 12.38 18.81 17.99
N GLN A 15 11.22 18.49 17.42
CA GLN A 15 10.73 17.11 17.32
C GLN A 15 11.73 16.13 16.67
N PRO A 16 12.41 16.44 15.55
CA PRO A 16 13.43 15.55 14.99
C PRO A 16 14.60 15.27 15.95
N LEU A 17 14.98 16.26 16.74
CA LEU A 17 16.04 16.12 17.75
C LEU A 17 15.56 15.25 18.93
N MET A 18 14.32 15.43 19.37
CA MET A 18 13.70 14.61 20.42
C MET A 18 13.66 13.13 19.99
N VAL A 19 13.26 12.84 18.75
CA VAL A 19 13.27 11.49 18.19
C VAL A 19 14.68 10.92 18.10
N ARG A 20 15.66 11.72 17.66
CA ARG A 20 17.05 11.23 17.50
C ARG A 20 17.76 10.97 18.81
N TYR A 21 17.58 11.85 19.79
CA TYR A 21 18.35 11.84 21.03
C TYR A 21 17.59 11.30 22.26
N GLY A 22 16.29 11.05 22.15
CA GLY A 22 15.48 10.46 23.22
C GLY A 22 15.32 11.40 24.43
N PHE A 23 14.94 12.65 24.19
CA PHE A 23 14.60 13.60 25.25
C PHE A 23 13.22 14.20 25.03
N ASP A 24 12.64 14.75 26.09
CA ASP A 24 11.39 15.49 26.07
C ASP A 24 11.64 16.98 26.38
N ALA A 25 10.87 17.85 25.74
CA ALA A 25 10.84 19.28 26.02
C ALA A 25 9.56 19.57 26.82
N VAL A 26 9.71 19.87 28.09
CA VAL A 26 8.62 20.04 29.04
C VAL A 26 8.61 21.47 29.57
N GLU A 27 7.44 22.10 29.58
CA GLU A 27 7.25 23.39 30.24
C GLU A 27 6.91 23.16 31.70
N ARG A 28 7.74 23.67 32.61
CA ARG A 28 7.53 23.60 34.06
C ARG A 28 8.04 24.87 34.72
N ASP A 29 7.26 25.42 35.62
CA ASP A 29 7.59 26.65 36.38
C ASP A 29 7.96 27.85 35.50
N GLY A 30 7.32 27.96 34.33
CA GLY A 30 7.58 29.00 33.34
C GLY A 30 8.92 28.87 32.58
N CYS A 31 9.57 27.72 32.71
CA CYS A 31 10.81 27.37 31.99
C CYS A 31 10.61 26.16 31.09
N LEU A 32 11.27 26.18 29.92
CA LEU A 32 11.37 25.00 29.06
C LEU A 32 12.53 24.14 29.55
N MET A 33 12.23 22.93 30.00
CA MET A 33 13.20 21.95 30.46
C MET A 33 13.36 20.83 29.44
N PHE A 34 14.61 20.37 29.25
CA PHE A 34 14.91 19.19 28.42
C PHE A 34 15.27 18.03 29.32
N VAL A 35 14.45 16.99 29.30
CA VAL A 35 14.57 15.80 30.15
C VAL A 35 14.91 14.59 29.31
N MET A 36 16.03 13.92 29.63
CA MET A 36 16.45 12.70 28.94
C MET A 36 15.57 11.52 29.37
N ARG A 37 15.20 10.68 28.40
CA ARG A 37 14.33 9.51 28.65
C ARG A 37 15.10 8.30 29.21
N ASP A 38 16.43 8.26 29.06
CA ASP A 38 17.29 7.17 29.53
C ASP A 38 17.54 7.19 31.03
N ARG A 39 17.41 8.34 31.69
CA ARG A 39 17.69 8.54 33.11
C ARG A 39 16.60 9.34 33.82
N PRO A 40 15.38 8.82 33.86
CA PRO A 40 14.29 9.54 34.51
C PRO A 40 14.49 9.55 36.04
N GLY A 41 14.25 10.72 36.64
CA GLY A 41 14.00 10.77 38.07
C GLY A 41 12.69 10.05 38.38
N THR A 42 12.75 9.01 39.22
CA THR A 42 11.57 8.17 39.50
C THR A 42 10.97 8.51 40.86
N VAL A 43 9.68 8.78 40.90
CA VAL A 43 8.89 8.96 42.13
C VAL A 43 8.03 7.73 42.36
N ARG A 44 8.27 7.02 43.44
CA ARG A 44 7.45 5.85 43.80
C ARG A 44 6.14 6.30 44.43
N LEU A 45 5.03 5.90 43.80
CA LEU A 45 3.70 6.16 44.33
C LEU A 45 3.20 4.96 45.13
N ASP A 46 2.57 5.25 46.29
CA ASP A 46 1.89 4.24 47.09
C ASP A 46 0.41 4.22 46.65
N PRO A 47 -0.13 3.11 46.12
CA PRO A 47 -1.50 3.00 45.69
C PRO A 47 -2.53 3.38 46.76
N ASP A 48 -2.20 3.12 48.03
CA ASP A 48 -3.10 3.43 49.17
C ASP A 48 -3.19 4.94 49.45
N THR A 49 -2.27 5.73 48.90
CA THR A 49 -2.23 7.19 49.11
C THR A 49 -2.79 7.99 47.92
N LEU A 50 -3.23 7.33 46.86
CA LEU A 50 -3.82 7.97 45.68
C LEU A 50 -5.15 8.65 46.06
N ALA A 51 -5.41 9.80 45.46
CA ALA A 51 -6.65 10.52 45.68
C ALA A 51 -7.81 9.89 44.90
N VAL A 52 -9.01 9.96 45.42
CA VAL A 52 -10.24 9.57 44.74
C VAL A 52 -10.83 10.81 44.06
N SER A 53 -10.99 10.75 42.75
CA SER A 53 -11.61 11.81 41.97
C SER A 53 -12.93 11.32 41.35
N THR A 54 -13.91 12.21 41.22
CA THR A 54 -15.17 11.93 40.54
C THR A 54 -15.00 11.86 39.00
N GLU A 55 -13.85 12.25 38.51
CA GLU A 55 -13.50 12.24 37.07
C GLU A 55 -12.86 10.93 36.62
N LEU A 56 -12.57 10.02 37.56
CA LEU A 56 -11.95 8.73 37.31
C LEU A 56 -12.87 7.59 37.74
N ASP A 57 -12.84 6.50 37.00
CA ASP A 57 -13.53 5.25 37.37
C ASP A 57 -12.60 4.42 38.27
N GLY A 58 -12.55 4.79 39.55
CA GLY A 58 -11.66 4.22 40.57
C GLY A 58 -10.50 5.13 40.95
N THR A 59 -9.45 4.56 41.56
CA THR A 59 -8.22 5.28 41.95
C THR A 59 -7.22 5.40 40.81
N THR A 60 -7.25 4.42 39.91
CA THR A 60 -6.40 4.36 38.68
C THR A 60 -7.24 3.85 37.52
N GLU A 61 -7.18 4.51 36.39
CA GLU A 61 -7.78 4.09 35.13
C GLU A 61 -6.67 3.71 34.17
N GLN A 62 -6.61 2.44 33.79
CA GLN A 62 -5.58 1.93 32.89
C GLN A 62 -6.21 1.59 31.54
N THR A 63 -5.62 2.11 30.47
CA THR A 63 -6.04 1.85 29.10
C THR A 63 -4.89 1.21 28.35
N ARG A 64 -5.19 0.18 27.56
CA ARG A 64 -4.22 -0.47 26.69
C ARG A 64 -4.78 -0.52 25.27
N GLU A 65 -4.04 0.08 24.33
CA GLU A 65 -4.39 0.05 22.93
C GLU A 65 -4.27 -1.36 22.36
N ALA A 66 -5.12 -1.69 21.38
CA ALA A 66 -5.10 -2.99 20.73
C ALA A 66 -3.83 -3.16 19.87
N ASP A 67 -3.28 -4.37 19.83
CA ASP A 67 -2.08 -4.69 19.04
C ASP A 67 -2.25 -4.36 17.54
N ALA A 68 -3.48 -4.40 17.02
CA ALA A 68 -3.79 -4.08 15.64
C ALA A 68 -3.65 -2.59 15.26
N GLU A 69 -3.62 -1.69 16.26
CA GLU A 69 -3.50 -0.24 16.06
C GLU A 69 -2.05 0.25 16.06
N ILE A 70 -1.12 -0.62 16.46
CA ILE A 70 0.31 -0.29 16.54
C ILE A 70 0.97 -0.54 15.18
N ALA A 71 1.87 0.37 14.80
CA ALA A 71 2.69 0.15 13.62
C ALA A 71 3.63 -1.04 13.81
N GLY A 72 3.42 -2.11 13.07
CA GLY A 72 4.33 -3.26 13.04
C GLY A 72 5.60 -2.98 12.24
N ARG A 73 5.61 -1.89 11.48
CA ARG A 73 6.70 -1.49 10.60
C ARG A 73 6.89 0.02 10.64
N VAL A 74 8.14 0.45 10.83
CA VAL A 74 8.51 1.87 10.83
C VAL A 74 9.56 2.11 9.76
N ARG A 75 9.33 3.14 8.95
CA ARG A 75 10.24 3.60 7.90
C ARG A 75 10.69 5.01 8.20
N LEU A 76 12.01 5.25 8.14
CA LEU A 76 12.63 6.54 8.37
C LEU A 76 13.43 6.97 7.15
N ARG A 77 13.19 8.18 6.66
CA ARG A 77 13.98 8.83 5.61
C ARG A 77 14.89 9.87 6.24
N PHE A 78 16.16 9.85 5.86
CA PHE A 78 17.16 10.79 6.35
C PHE A 78 18.31 10.94 5.35
N VAL A 79 19.16 11.95 5.55
CA VAL A 79 20.36 12.17 4.74
C VAL A 79 21.47 11.27 5.25
N GLN A 80 22.03 10.42 4.39
CA GLN A 80 23.12 9.53 4.77
C GLN A 80 24.43 10.29 4.98
N ALA A 81 25.00 10.22 6.19
CA ALA A 81 26.23 10.92 6.57
C ALA A 81 27.52 10.19 6.15
N ASP A 82 27.46 8.86 6.05
CA ASP A 82 28.56 7.95 5.73
C ASP A 82 28.58 7.52 4.25
N GLY A 83 27.82 8.23 3.41
CA GLY A 83 27.73 8.04 1.97
C GLY A 83 27.85 9.36 1.22
N ASP A 84 27.14 9.46 0.09
CA ASP A 84 27.18 10.64 -0.79
C ASP A 84 26.20 11.76 -0.36
N PHE A 85 25.74 11.74 0.89
CA PHE A 85 24.72 12.66 1.45
C PHE A 85 23.37 12.60 0.73
N ASP A 86 23.07 11.47 0.10
CA ASP A 86 21.77 11.22 -0.50
C ASP A 86 20.70 10.94 0.57
N VAL A 87 19.44 11.18 0.22
CA VAL A 87 18.30 10.80 1.06
C VAL A 87 18.08 9.30 0.92
N ILE A 88 18.27 8.59 2.00
CA ILE A 88 17.98 7.15 2.08
C ILE A 88 16.77 6.87 2.97
N ALA A 89 16.18 5.71 2.81
CA ALA A 89 15.17 5.18 3.71
C ALA A 89 15.67 3.89 4.35
N GLU A 90 15.56 3.81 5.66
CA GLU A 90 15.73 2.58 6.42
C GLU A 90 14.38 2.15 6.99
N GLU A 91 14.21 0.86 7.18
CA GLU A 91 12.97 0.27 7.67
C GLU A 91 13.26 -0.83 8.68
N THR A 92 12.48 -0.88 9.73
CA THR A 92 12.53 -1.98 10.70
C THR A 92 11.14 -2.57 10.93
N VAL A 93 11.11 -3.87 11.21
CA VAL A 93 9.88 -4.66 11.36
C VAL A 93 9.99 -5.46 12.64
N LEU A 94 8.93 -5.56 13.41
CA LEU A 94 8.84 -6.50 14.54
C LEU A 94 8.73 -7.93 14.01
N ALA A 95 9.58 -8.82 14.51
CA ALA A 95 9.66 -10.21 14.06
C ALA A 95 8.38 -11.03 14.29
N ASP A 96 7.58 -10.65 15.29
CA ASP A 96 6.38 -11.39 15.73
C ASP A 96 5.07 -10.69 15.36
N ASP A 97 5.11 -9.68 14.49
CA ASP A 97 3.94 -8.85 14.25
C ASP A 97 3.16 -9.26 12.99
N ALA A 98 1.88 -9.56 13.20
CA ALA A 98 0.90 -9.77 12.15
C ALA A 98 0.29 -8.46 11.61
N THR A 99 0.67 -7.29 12.15
CA THR A 99 0.12 -6.01 11.71
C THR A 99 0.82 -5.54 10.44
N HIS A 100 0.03 -5.04 9.48
CA HIS A 100 0.53 -4.56 8.19
C HIS A 100 0.63 -3.04 8.12
N SER A 101 0.41 -2.32 9.24
CA SER A 101 0.50 -0.87 9.26
C SER A 101 1.95 -0.41 9.18
N VAL A 102 2.22 0.51 8.26
CA VAL A 102 3.54 1.13 8.06
C VAL A 102 3.46 2.59 8.48
N VAL A 103 4.25 2.98 9.46
CA VAL A 103 4.46 4.38 9.80
C VAL A 103 5.73 4.86 9.12
N ALA A 104 5.61 5.90 8.29
CA ALA A 104 6.73 6.53 7.61
C ALA A 104 6.96 7.94 8.16
N SER A 105 8.20 8.29 8.42
CA SER A 105 8.60 9.63 8.83
C SER A 105 9.88 10.07 8.12
N GLU A 106 10.09 11.38 8.09
CA GLU A 106 11.27 12.00 7.48
C GLU A 106 11.98 12.87 8.52
N LEU A 107 13.29 12.67 8.66
CA LEU A 107 14.15 13.49 9.48
C LEU A 107 15.09 14.29 8.57
N ASN A 108 14.98 15.62 8.57
CA ASN A 108 15.90 16.53 7.88
C ASN A 108 17.25 16.59 8.61
N MET A 109 17.82 15.41 8.84
CA MET A 109 19.02 15.21 9.63
C MET A 109 19.99 14.29 8.89
N SER A 110 21.27 14.60 8.99
CA SER A 110 22.34 13.73 8.47
C SER A 110 22.72 12.71 9.56
N LEU A 111 22.48 11.43 9.27
CA LEU A 111 22.73 10.28 10.14
C LEU A 111 23.54 9.24 9.38
N THR A 112 24.34 8.47 10.10
CA THR A 112 24.87 7.22 9.54
C THR A 112 23.75 6.18 9.42
N ARG A 113 23.94 5.17 8.60
CA ARG A 113 22.94 4.10 8.46
C ARG A 113 22.69 3.41 9.80
N THR A 114 23.76 3.15 10.57
CA THR A 114 23.68 2.57 11.93
C THR A 114 22.86 3.46 12.87
N GLU A 115 23.09 4.77 12.86
CA GLU A 115 22.30 5.71 13.67
C GLU A 115 20.83 5.74 13.26
N GLY A 116 20.54 5.71 11.95
CA GLY A 116 19.17 5.61 11.43
C GLY A 116 18.45 4.35 11.91
N HIS A 117 19.15 3.21 11.85
CA HIS A 117 18.61 1.93 12.32
C HIS A 117 18.35 1.93 13.84
N GLN A 118 19.27 2.47 14.64
CA GLN A 118 19.07 2.62 16.10
C GLN A 118 17.85 3.50 16.44
N VAL A 119 17.63 4.58 15.69
CA VAL A 119 16.45 5.44 15.86
C VAL A 119 15.16 4.66 15.56
N LEU A 120 15.17 3.86 14.50
CA LEU A 120 14.03 3.03 14.10
C LEU A 120 13.70 1.96 15.13
N GLU A 121 14.69 1.21 15.60
CA GLU A 121 14.50 0.17 16.61
C GLU A 121 13.94 0.74 17.89
N ARG A 122 14.52 1.85 18.35
CA ARG A 122 14.02 2.55 19.54
C ARG A 122 12.59 3.04 19.36
N TRP A 123 12.29 3.69 18.24
CA TRP A 123 10.94 4.17 17.95
C TRP A 123 9.91 3.03 17.97
N LEU A 124 10.25 1.91 17.33
CA LEU A 124 9.36 0.75 17.30
C LEU A 124 9.15 0.16 18.70
N ALA A 125 10.23 0.09 19.51
CA ALA A 125 10.16 -0.38 20.88
C ALA A 125 9.35 0.59 21.78
N GLU A 126 9.55 1.90 21.63
CA GLU A 126 8.76 2.93 22.32
C GLU A 126 7.27 2.81 21.99
N ALA A 127 6.91 2.72 20.71
CA ALA A 127 5.52 2.59 20.28
C ALA A 127 4.83 1.37 20.88
N ARG A 128 5.57 0.27 21.07
CA ARG A 128 5.05 -0.95 21.70
C ARG A 128 4.84 -0.81 23.19
N VAL A 129 5.71 -0.11 23.89
CA VAL A 129 5.61 0.10 25.34
C VAL A 129 4.58 1.17 25.67
N SER A 130 4.56 2.27 24.91
CA SER A 130 3.70 3.43 25.13
C SER A 130 2.21 3.20 24.90
N ARG A 131 1.81 2.03 24.40
CA ARG A 131 0.40 1.64 24.23
C ARG A 131 -0.39 1.54 25.53
N GLU A 132 0.31 1.46 26.66
CA GLU A 132 -0.28 1.37 27.97
C GLU A 132 -0.23 2.74 28.63
N THR A 133 -1.40 3.30 28.90
CA THR A 133 -1.57 4.60 29.52
C THR A 133 -2.33 4.46 30.82
N ILE A 134 -2.00 5.32 31.79
CA ILE A 134 -2.71 5.40 33.05
C ILE A 134 -3.17 6.83 33.32
N ARG A 135 -4.32 6.93 33.97
CA ARG A 135 -4.83 8.17 34.59
C ARG A 135 -5.03 7.93 36.08
N LEU A 136 -4.56 8.82 36.88
CA LEU A 136 -4.73 8.75 38.35
C LEU A 136 -4.76 10.14 38.96
N ALA A 137 -5.29 10.25 40.15
CA ALA A 137 -5.36 11.49 40.91
C ALA A 137 -4.34 11.50 42.05
N LEU A 138 -3.56 12.58 42.14
CA LEU A 138 -2.58 12.78 43.19
C LEU A 138 -3.14 13.71 44.28
N PRO A 139 -2.86 13.42 45.56
CA PRO A 139 -3.24 14.31 46.65
C PRO A 139 -2.40 15.61 46.66
N PRO A 140 -2.88 16.68 47.30
CA PRO A 140 -2.15 17.95 47.35
C PRO A 140 -0.74 17.86 47.95
N SER A 141 -0.44 16.80 48.71
CA SER A 141 0.91 16.54 49.26
C SER A 141 1.95 16.13 48.22
N GLN A 142 1.51 15.79 46.98
CA GLN A 142 2.35 15.34 45.89
C GLN A 142 2.28 16.29 44.68
N MET A 143 1.97 17.57 44.89
CA MET A 143 1.88 18.59 43.84
C MET A 143 3.24 18.93 43.18
N ASP A 144 4.34 18.47 43.72
CA ASP A 144 5.68 18.59 43.16
C ASP A 144 5.92 17.65 41.97
N VAL A 145 5.09 16.62 41.85
CA VAL A 145 5.13 15.69 40.70
C VAL A 145 4.44 16.35 39.49
N GLY A 146 5.13 16.46 38.40
CA GLY A 146 4.66 17.19 37.22
C GLY A 146 4.97 16.52 35.87
N ALA A 147 4.59 17.19 34.80
CA ALA A 147 4.89 16.69 33.44
C ALA A 147 6.39 16.45 33.25
N GLY A 148 6.74 15.35 32.60
CA GLY A 148 8.12 14.89 32.40
C GLY A 148 8.70 14.03 33.51
N ASP A 149 8.08 14.02 34.72
CA ASP A 149 8.49 13.12 35.79
C ASP A 149 8.05 11.68 35.47
N VAL A 150 8.75 10.72 36.07
CA VAL A 150 8.40 9.30 35.95
C VAL A 150 7.90 8.80 37.30
N VAL A 151 6.74 8.18 37.30
CA VAL A 151 6.14 7.55 38.46
C VAL A 151 6.26 6.03 38.35
N GLU A 152 6.60 5.41 39.47
CA GLU A 152 6.64 3.97 39.66
C GLU A 152 5.39 3.54 40.43
N LEU A 153 4.61 2.66 39.83
CA LEU A 153 3.45 2.04 40.46
C LEU A 153 3.76 0.56 40.68
N PRO A 154 3.61 0.07 41.94
CA PRO A 154 3.77 -1.36 42.19
C PRO A 154 2.67 -2.14 41.46
N ALA A 155 3.07 -3.27 40.90
CA ALA A 155 2.16 -4.17 40.20
C ALA A 155 1.43 -5.08 41.19
N ASP A 156 0.16 -5.35 40.92
CA ASP A 156 -0.58 -6.38 41.61
C ASP A 156 -0.11 -7.77 41.15
N ASP A 157 0.03 -8.71 42.12
CA ASP A 157 0.25 -10.14 41.86
C ASP A 157 1.54 -10.61 41.14
N GLY A 158 2.67 -9.95 41.39
CA GLY A 158 4.01 -10.51 41.01
C GLY A 158 4.46 -10.18 39.59
N GLU A 159 3.79 -9.29 38.91
CA GLU A 159 4.33 -8.57 37.75
C GLU A 159 5.39 -7.54 38.19
N ARG A 160 6.18 -7.04 37.23
CA ARG A 160 7.16 -5.99 37.51
C ARG A 160 6.46 -4.66 37.73
N ASP A 161 6.94 -3.87 38.71
CA ASP A 161 6.48 -2.50 38.95
C ASP A 161 6.48 -1.71 37.62
N GLY A 162 5.40 -1.02 37.33
CA GLY A 162 5.23 -0.24 36.10
C GLY A 162 5.85 1.15 36.21
N LEU A 163 6.68 1.54 35.26
CA LEU A 163 7.21 2.89 35.13
C LEU A 163 6.37 3.67 34.11
N TYR A 164 5.88 4.83 34.52
CA TYR A 164 5.02 5.67 33.68
C TYR A 164 5.53 7.11 33.67
N ARG A 165 5.76 7.65 32.49
CA ARG A 165 6.12 9.07 32.29
C ARG A 165 4.86 9.90 32.20
N ILE A 166 4.82 10.99 32.95
CA ILE A 166 3.71 11.93 32.97
C ILE A 166 3.79 12.83 31.73
N ASP A 167 2.81 12.70 30.85
CA ASP A 167 2.70 13.51 29.64
C ASP A 167 1.77 14.72 29.86
N ARG A 168 0.78 14.60 30.75
CA ARG A 168 -0.18 15.66 31.02
C ARG A 168 -0.56 15.75 32.48
N VAL A 169 -0.73 16.97 32.95
CA VAL A 169 -1.18 17.29 34.30
C VAL A 169 -2.36 18.25 34.21
N GLU A 170 -3.46 17.90 34.85
CA GLU A 170 -4.63 18.74 35.00
C GLU A 170 -4.78 19.13 36.49
N LEU A 171 -4.82 20.43 36.74
CA LEU A 171 -4.99 20.97 38.09
C LEU A 171 -6.44 21.38 38.30
N GLY A 172 -7.14 20.64 39.16
CA GLY A 172 -8.51 20.91 39.59
C GLY A 172 -8.61 20.91 41.12
N GLU A 173 -9.64 20.24 41.66
CA GLU A 173 -9.73 19.97 43.13
C GLU A 173 -8.60 19.02 43.57
N MET A 174 -8.19 18.13 42.67
CA MET A 174 -7.03 17.24 42.77
C MET A 174 -6.16 17.42 41.53
N GLN A 175 -4.94 16.93 41.60
CA GLN A 175 -4.06 16.87 40.46
C GLN A 175 -4.30 15.55 39.70
N ILE A 176 -4.88 15.61 38.49
CA ILE A 176 -5.05 14.45 37.66
C ILE A 176 -3.86 14.39 36.69
N ILE A 177 -3.21 13.25 36.66
CA ILE A 177 -2.10 12.99 35.73
C ILE A 177 -2.50 11.93 34.70
N GLU A 178 -2.06 12.15 33.47
CA GLU A 178 -2.05 11.15 32.40
C GLU A 178 -0.60 10.76 32.16
N ALA A 179 -0.32 9.49 32.23
CA ALA A 179 1.03 8.98 32.09
C ALA A 179 1.08 7.75 31.17
N VAL A 180 2.18 7.63 30.47
CA VAL A 180 2.42 6.61 29.45
C VAL A 180 3.51 5.67 29.95
N ARG A 181 3.31 4.37 29.76
CA ARG A 181 4.30 3.36 30.15
C ARG A 181 5.63 3.57 29.43
N ILE A 182 6.72 3.44 30.16
CA ILE A 182 8.07 3.54 29.64
C ILE A 182 8.91 2.35 30.10
N GLU A 183 9.96 2.06 29.31
CA GLU A 183 11.00 1.08 29.65
C GLU A 183 12.37 1.73 29.39
N PRO A 184 13.09 2.19 30.43
CA PRO A 184 14.35 2.91 30.25
C PRO A 184 15.42 2.13 29.49
N THR A 185 15.39 0.78 29.53
CA THR A 185 16.36 -0.07 28.83
C THR A 185 16.30 0.06 27.30
N ILE A 186 15.19 0.57 26.75
CA ILE A 186 15.04 0.84 25.31
C ILE A 186 16.04 1.92 24.84
N TYR A 187 16.42 2.83 25.74
CA TYR A 187 17.35 3.94 25.42
C TYR A 187 18.82 3.56 25.59
N GLU A 188 19.10 2.40 26.19
CA GLU A 188 20.45 1.86 26.23
C GLU A 188 20.82 1.41 24.80
N MET A 189 21.74 2.14 24.17
CA MET A 189 22.20 1.80 22.83
C MET A 189 22.85 0.41 22.88
N ALA A 190 22.31 -0.54 22.13
CA ALA A 190 23.02 -1.79 21.87
C ALA A 190 24.38 -1.43 21.23
N PRO A 191 25.50 -2.00 21.72
CA PRO A 191 26.77 -1.85 21.06
C PRO A 191 26.68 -2.53 19.70
N TYR A 192 26.34 -1.77 18.69
CA TYR A 192 26.59 -2.20 17.32
C TYR A 192 28.10 -2.11 17.13
N ASP A 193 28.72 -3.25 16.83
CA ASP A 193 30.01 -3.20 16.17
C ASP A 193 29.82 -2.32 14.93
N ASP A 194 30.51 -1.19 14.89
CA ASP A 194 30.64 -0.42 13.65
C ASP A 194 31.17 -1.42 12.62
N GLU A 195 30.31 -2.00 11.81
CA GLU A 195 30.76 -2.64 10.59
C GLU A 195 31.46 -1.53 9.84
N LEU A 196 32.78 -1.51 9.96
CA LEU A 196 33.65 -0.66 9.14
C LEU A 196 33.06 -0.73 7.75
N ALA A 197 32.61 0.41 7.24
CA ALA A 197 31.98 0.52 5.95
C ALA A 197 32.79 -0.38 5.01
N LYS A 198 32.24 -1.56 4.69
CA LYS A 198 32.87 -2.43 3.69
C LYS A 198 32.90 -1.54 2.47
N VAL A 199 34.09 -1.05 2.13
CA VAL A 199 34.30 -0.39 0.85
C VAL A 199 33.83 -1.40 -0.16
N GLN A 200 32.54 -1.27 -0.55
CA GLN A 200 31.99 -2.14 -1.57
C GLN A 200 32.87 -1.90 -2.79
N PRO A 201 33.47 -2.94 -3.36
CA PRO A 201 34.25 -2.77 -4.57
C PRO A 201 33.37 -2.04 -5.55
N PHE A 202 33.91 -0.99 -6.18
CA PHE A 202 33.20 -0.21 -7.20
C PHE A 202 32.54 -1.17 -8.18
N SER A 203 31.24 -1.37 -8.02
CA SER A 203 30.42 -2.07 -8.99
C SER A 203 29.92 -1.03 -9.96
N ALA A 204 30.24 -1.21 -11.23
CA ALA A 204 29.70 -0.33 -12.26
C ALA A 204 28.17 -0.28 -12.12
N PRO A 205 27.58 0.91 -12.11
CA PRO A 205 26.14 1.03 -11.91
C PRO A 205 25.41 0.30 -13.04
N VAL A 206 24.59 -0.68 -12.67
CA VAL A 206 23.76 -1.43 -13.62
C VAL A 206 22.41 -0.75 -13.69
N PRO A 207 21.90 -0.43 -14.88
CA PRO A 207 20.57 0.14 -15.03
C PRO A 207 19.50 -0.75 -14.39
N VAL A 208 18.55 -0.11 -13.72
CA VAL A 208 17.40 -0.77 -13.13
C VAL A 208 16.40 -1.13 -14.24
N THR A 209 15.84 -2.34 -14.19
CA THR A 209 14.67 -2.70 -15.00
C THR A 209 13.43 -2.44 -14.19
N ALA A 210 12.57 -1.55 -14.65
CA ALA A 210 11.31 -1.22 -13.97
C ALA A 210 10.14 -1.29 -14.94
N VAL A 211 8.96 -1.62 -14.41
CA VAL A 211 7.68 -1.59 -15.12
C VAL A 211 6.64 -0.91 -14.25
N PHE A 212 5.81 -0.09 -14.88
CA PHE A 212 4.60 0.46 -14.26
C PHE A 212 3.43 -0.45 -14.54
N LEU A 213 2.57 -0.59 -13.55
CA LEU A 213 1.38 -1.42 -13.62
C LEU A 213 0.18 -0.59 -13.11
N ASP A 214 -0.64 -0.12 -14.02
CA ASP A 214 -1.91 0.53 -13.70
C ASP A 214 -3.00 -0.55 -13.57
N LEU A 215 -3.01 -1.21 -12.41
CA LEU A 215 -3.86 -2.35 -12.11
C LEU A 215 -5.18 -1.92 -11.46
N PRO A 216 -6.21 -2.78 -11.51
CA PRO A 216 -7.34 -2.69 -10.60
C PRO A 216 -6.88 -2.80 -9.13
N LEU A 217 -7.78 -2.50 -8.19
CA LEU A 217 -7.53 -2.71 -6.77
C LEU A 217 -7.27 -4.21 -6.52
N LEU A 218 -6.18 -4.53 -5.85
CA LEU A 218 -5.79 -5.91 -5.54
C LEU A 218 -6.38 -6.39 -4.22
N ARG A 219 -6.48 -5.49 -3.24
CA ARG A 219 -7.04 -5.75 -1.88
C ARG A 219 -8.28 -4.92 -1.58
N GLY A 220 -8.43 -3.76 -2.21
CA GLY A 220 -9.58 -2.86 -2.06
C GLY A 220 -9.34 -1.63 -1.20
N ASP A 221 -8.20 -1.55 -0.50
CA ASP A 221 -7.80 -0.44 0.38
C ASP A 221 -6.74 0.49 -0.25
N GLU A 222 -6.27 0.14 -1.45
CA GLU A 222 -5.26 0.92 -2.15
C GLU A 222 -5.83 2.23 -2.73
N THR A 223 -4.93 3.15 -3.07
CA THR A 223 -5.29 4.39 -3.77
C THR A 223 -5.70 4.08 -5.20
N PRO A 224 -6.99 4.25 -5.59
CA PRO A 224 -7.52 3.68 -6.83
C PRO A 224 -7.01 4.36 -8.12
N TYR A 225 -6.42 5.54 -8.03
CA TYR A 225 -5.84 6.26 -9.16
C TYR A 225 -4.30 6.18 -9.21
N ALA A 226 -3.67 5.50 -8.25
CA ALA A 226 -2.22 5.37 -8.17
C ALA A 226 -1.77 4.05 -8.80
N PRO A 227 -0.89 4.07 -9.80
CA PRO A 227 -0.33 2.84 -10.36
C PRO A 227 0.71 2.23 -9.43
N TYR A 228 1.04 0.98 -9.69
CA TYR A 228 2.14 0.27 -9.04
C TYR A 228 3.42 0.37 -9.86
N ILE A 229 4.54 0.17 -9.18
CA ILE A 229 5.85 0.03 -9.81
C ILE A 229 6.53 -1.23 -9.30
N ALA A 230 7.07 -2.03 -10.20
CA ALA A 230 7.93 -3.16 -9.90
C ALA A 230 9.30 -2.91 -10.51
N ALA A 231 10.37 -3.12 -9.72
CA ALA A 231 11.73 -2.90 -10.19
C ALA A 231 12.66 -4.04 -9.79
N THR A 232 13.64 -4.30 -10.65
CA THR A 232 14.72 -5.26 -10.42
C THR A 232 16.02 -4.78 -11.05
N ALA A 233 17.14 -5.25 -10.51
CA ALA A 233 18.48 -5.06 -11.07
C ALA A 233 19.38 -6.24 -10.68
N GLN A 234 20.45 -6.46 -11.42
CA GLN A 234 21.45 -7.47 -11.11
C GLN A 234 22.86 -6.88 -11.29
N PRO A 235 23.60 -6.65 -10.18
CA PRO A 235 23.22 -6.85 -8.78
C PRO A 235 22.15 -5.85 -8.31
N TRP A 236 21.43 -6.20 -7.23
CA TRP A 236 20.48 -5.29 -6.60
C TRP A 236 21.23 -4.20 -5.82
N PRO A 237 20.92 -2.90 -6.01
CA PRO A 237 21.66 -1.80 -5.40
C PRO A 237 21.28 -1.52 -3.92
N GLY A 238 20.58 -2.43 -3.26
CA GLY A 238 20.04 -2.24 -1.92
C GLY A 238 18.65 -1.59 -1.92
N SER A 239 18.48 -0.49 -2.63
CA SER A 239 17.18 0.17 -2.85
C SER A 239 17.18 0.92 -4.17
N VAL A 240 15.97 1.16 -4.70
CA VAL A 240 15.75 1.89 -5.95
C VAL A 240 14.86 3.08 -5.66
N ALA A 241 15.29 4.27 -6.09
CA ALA A 241 14.51 5.50 -5.99
C ALA A 241 13.75 5.78 -7.28
N LEU A 242 12.51 6.24 -7.13
CA LEU A 242 11.68 6.79 -8.18
C LEU A 242 11.53 8.29 -7.98
N TYR A 243 11.99 9.06 -8.95
CA TYR A 243 11.75 10.51 -9.00
C TYR A 243 10.71 10.83 -10.06
N GLN A 244 9.91 11.85 -9.82
CA GLN A 244 8.83 12.30 -10.70
C GLN A 244 8.93 13.80 -10.97
N ALA A 245 8.60 14.21 -12.20
CA ALA A 245 8.47 15.60 -12.59
C ALA A 245 7.34 15.77 -13.62
N GLY A 246 6.69 16.94 -13.64
CA GLY A 246 5.73 17.29 -14.70
C GLY A 246 6.40 17.68 -16.03
N GLY A 247 7.73 17.73 -16.09
CA GLY A 247 8.53 18.08 -17.27
C GLY A 247 9.93 17.51 -17.15
N GLU A 248 10.89 18.01 -17.94
CA GLU A 248 12.26 17.49 -18.00
C GLU A 248 13.17 17.94 -16.83
N SER A 249 12.67 18.78 -15.95
CA SER A 249 13.42 19.35 -14.81
C SER A 249 12.58 19.32 -13.54
N ASN A 250 13.23 19.63 -12.40
CA ASN A 250 12.59 19.69 -11.07
C ASN A 250 12.04 18.34 -10.61
N PHE A 251 12.80 17.28 -10.80
CA PHE A 251 12.46 15.96 -10.30
C PHE A 251 12.40 15.96 -8.77
N ARG A 252 11.32 15.38 -8.24
CA ARG A 252 11.12 15.19 -6.80
C ARG A 252 11.04 13.71 -6.51
N LEU A 253 11.61 13.31 -5.39
CA LEU A 253 11.51 11.92 -4.93
C LEU A 253 10.05 11.57 -4.70
N ASN A 254 9.57 10.54 -5.38
CA ASN A 254 8.21 10.02 -5.27
C ASN A 254 8.15 8.86 -4.28
N THR A 255 8.95 7.82 -4.50
CA THR A 255 8.99 6.63 -3.62
C THR A 255 10.35 5.96 -3.67
N ILE A 256 10.66 5.17 -2.65
CA ILE A 256 11.83 4.29 -2.60
C ILE A 256 11.35 2.84 -2.54
N LEU A 257 11.95 1.99 -3.35
CA LEU A 257 11.70 0.57 -3.42
C LEU A 257 12.84 -0.18 -2.69
N PRO A 258 12.63 -0.64 -1.46
CA PRO A 258 13.67 -1.30 -0.68
C PRO A 258 13.88 -2.76 -1.11
N ILE A 259 12.86 -3.37 -1.70
CA ILE A 259 12.84 -4.80 -2.04
C ILE A 259 12.78 -4.96 -3.56
N ARG A 260 13.54 -5.92 -4.04
CA ARG A 260 13.56 -6.33 -5.45
C ARG A 260 12.30 -7.10 -5.81
N ALA A 261 11.61 -6.69 -6.87
CA ALA A 261 10.45 -7.40 -7.37
C ALA A 261 10.84 -8.72 -8.10
N THR A 262 10.00 -9.73 -7.96
CA THR A 262 10.09 -10.97 -8.76
C THR A 262 9.48 -10.72 -10.13
N MET A 263 10.34 -10.59 -11.14
CA MET A 263 9.98 -10.20 -12.50
C MET A 263 10.68 -11.08 -13.54
N GLY A 264 10.06 -11.18 -14.70
CA GLY A 264 10.62 -11.93 -15.81
C GLY A 264 9.90 -11.66 -17.13
N ILE A 265 10.14 -12.54 -18.07
CA ILE A 265 9.49 -12.56 -19.38
C ILE A 265 8.98 -13.97 -19.70
N THR A 266 7.93 -14.05 -20.51
CA THR A 266 7.42 -15.33 -20.97
C THR A 266 8.31 -15.91 -22.08
N GLU A 267 8.58 -17.21 -22.01
CA GLU A 267 9.32 -17.96 -23.03
C GLU A 267 8.38 -18.71 -23.98
N THR A 268 7.11 -18.84 -23.61
CA THR A 268 6.05 -19.41 -24.44
C THR A 268 4.90 -18.42 -24.58
N GLU A 269 4.05 -18.65 -25.54
CA GLU A 269 2.78 -17.95 -25.69
C GLU A 269 1.78 -18.41 -24.62
N LEU A 270 0.83 -17.53 -24.29
CA LEU A 270 -0.29 -17.85 -23.41
C LEU A 270 -1.61 -17.54 -24.13
N ALA A 271 -2.30 -18.56 -24.59
CA ALA A 271 -3.59 -18.42 -25.23
C ALA A 271 -4.67 -17.89 -24.27
N ALA A 272 -5.68 -17.24 -24.82
CA ALA A 272 -6.86 -16.85 -24.04
C ALA A 272 -7.52 -18.08 -23.41
N ALA A 273 -8.00 -17.92 -22.18
CA ALA A 273 -8.80 -18.92 -21.49
C ALA A 273 -10.01 -18.27 -20.83
N ARG A 274 -11.00 -19.08 -20.51
CA ARG A 274 -12.24 -18.62 -19.87
C ARG A 274 -11.94 -18.20 -18.42
N PRO A 275 -12.30 -16.98 -18.01
CA PRO A 275 -12.20 -16.57 -16.61
C PRO A 275 -13.20 -17.33 -15.71
N GLY A 276 -12.89 -17.42 -14.40
CA GLY A 276 -13.76 -18.05 -13.42
C GLY A 276 -13.72 -19.59 -13.39
N VAL A 277 -12.84 -20.21 -14.18
CA VAL A 277 -12.57 -21.66 -14.15
C VAL A 277 -11.07 -21.89 -14.26
N PHE A 278 -10.61 -23.05 -13.78
CA PHE A 278 -9.21 -23.42 -13.95
C PHE A 278 -8.84 -23.60 -15.43
N ASP A 279 -7.75 -22.97 -15.82
CA ASP A 279 -7.09 -23.13 -17.10
C ASP A 279 -6.04 -24.26 -16.99
N TYR A 280 -6.31 -25.36 -17.64
CA TYR A 280 -5.42 -26.53 -17.77
C TYR A 280 -4.72 -26.60 -19.13
N GLY A 281 -4.72 -25.50 -19.88
CA GLY A 281 -4.01 -25.42 -21.15
C GLY A 281 -2.49 -25.56 -21.00
N ASP A 282 -1.77 -25.43 -22.10
CA ASP A 282 -0.32 -25.57 -22.14
C ASP A 282 0.39 -24.74 -21.06
N GLY A 283 1.43 -25.32 -20.43
CA GLY A 283 2.17 -24.66 -19.36
C GLY A 283 2.86 -23.39 -19.85
N LEU A 284 2.64 -22.28 -19.15
CA LEU A 284 3.33 -21.03 -19.41
C LEU A 284 4.76 -21.11 -18.90
N GLN A 285 5.75 -20.98 -19.76
CA GLN A 285 7.14 -20.87 -19.32
C GLN A 285 7.51 -19.41 -19.12
N VAL A 286 8.06 -19.11 -17.94
CA VAL A 286 8.51 -17.77 -17.54
C VAL A 286 9.96 -17.85 -17.12
N ARG A 287 10.80 -17.02 -17.74
CA ARG A 287 12.19 -16.85 -17.32
C ARG A 287 12.31 -15.61 -16.45
N LEU A 288 12.69 -15.81 -15.21
CA LEU A 288 12.85 -14.74 -14.22
C LEU A 288 14.18 -14.00 -14.41
N HIS A 289 14.12 -12.69 -14.23
CA HIS A 289 15.31 -11.85 -14.03
C HIS A 289 15.74 -11.87 -12.56
N SER A 290 14.79 -12.09 -11.65
CA SER A 290 15.01 -12.09 -10.22
C SER A 290 13.88 -12.82 -9.48
N GLY A 291 14.19 -13.29 -8.26
CA GLY A 291 13.24 -13.97 -7.38
C GLY A 291 13.09 -15.46 -7.70
N GLN A 292 12.10 -16.06 -7.08
CA GLN A 292 11.74 -17.47 -7.22
C GLN A 292 10.22 -17.60 -7.25
N LEU A 293 9.73 -18.69 -7.82
CA LEU A 293 8.30 -19.03 -7.81
C LEU A 293 8.13 -20.36 -7.09
N GLU A 294 7.06 -20.46 -6.32
CA GLU A 294 6.73 -21.65 -5.55
C GLU A 294 5.35 -22.15 -5.91
N SER A 295 5.15 -23.46 -5.83
CA SER A 295 3.82 -24.06 -5.96
C SER A 295 3.06 -23.88 -4.65
N VAL A 296 1.76 -23.70 -4.74
CA VAL A 296 0.85 -23.60 -3.60
C VAL A 296 -0.24 -24.64 -3.70
N ASP A 297 -0.92 -24.94 -2.63
CA ASP A 297 -2.12 -25.78 -2.67
C ASP A 297 -3.34 -24.96 -3.14
N GLU A 298 -4.41 -25.66 -3.48
CA GLU A 298 -5.64 -25.03 -3.97
C GLU A 298 -6.28 -24.09 -2.94
N THR A 299 -6.15 -24.38 -1.64
CA THR A 299 -6.67 -23.53 -0.57
C THR A 299 -5.92 -22.20 -0.50
N ALA A 300 -4.59 -22.25 -0.53
CA ALA A 300 -3.76 -21.04 -0.56
C ALA A 300 -4.00 -20.24 -1.84
N LEU A 301 -4.17 -20.91 -2.98
CA LEU A 301 -4.51 -20.25 -4.25
C LEU A 301 -5.85 -19.50 -4.14
N MET A 302 -6.89 -20.14 -3.59
CA MET A 302 -8.20 -19.51 -3.39
C MET A 302 -8.16 -18.36 -2.38
N ASN A 303 -7.19 -18.35 -1.47
CA ASN A 303 -6.91 -17.26 -0.55
C ASN A 303 -6.02 -16.14 -1.15
N GLY A 304 -5.82 -16.14 -2.46
CA GLY A 304 -5.14 -15.06 -3.18
C GLY A 304 -3.63 -15.25 -3.39
N MET A 305 -3.05 -16.39 -3.00
CA MET A 305 -1.63 -16.66 -3.25
C MET A 305 -1.31 -16.83 -4.73
N ASN A 306 -0.04 -16.64 -5.08
CA ASN A 306 0.49 -16.75 -6.44
C ASN A 306 -0.22 -15.85 -7.45
N LEU A 307 -0.60 -14.65 -6.99
CA LEU A 307 -1.13 -13.61 -7.86
C LEU A 307 0.01 -13.03 -8.70
N ALA A 308 -0.16 -12.98 -10.01
CA ALA A 308 0.83 -12.49 -10.95
C ALA A 308 0.17 -11.65 -12.06
N ALA A 309 0.94 -10.76 -12.66
CA ALA A 309 0.53 -9.97 -13.81
C ALA A 309 1.34 -10.36 -15.05
N ILE A 310 0.66 -10.44 -16.19
CA ILE A 310 1.25 -10.57 -17.52
C ILE A 310 0.81 -9.40 -18.40
N GLY A 311 1.73 -8.80 -19.13
CA GLY A 311 1.45 -7.62 -19.95
C GLY A 311 2.42 -7.43 -21.11
N ASP A 312 2.09 -6.49 -21.99
CA ASP A 312 2.91 -6.16 -23.16
C ASP A 312 4.07 -5.18 -22.84
N GLY A 313 4.09 -4.64 -21.63
CA GLY A 313 5.07 -3.65 -21.15
C GLY A 313 4.55 -2.21 -21.16
N SER A 314 3.33 -1.94 -21.66
CA SER A 314 2.63 -0.70 -21.42
C SER A 314 2.12 -0.64 -19.97
N ALA A 315 1.72 0.53 -19.50
CA ALA A 315 1.28 0.68 -18.12
C ALA A 315 -0.11 0.07 -17.86
N ASP A 316 -0.99 0.02 -18.84
CA ASP A 316 -2.42 -0.26 -18.74
C ASP A 316 -2.86 -1.64 -19.26
N GLN A 317 -2.00 -2.33 -20.03
CA GLN A 317 -2.33 -3.62 -20.64
C GLN A 317 -1.78 -4.79 -19.81
N TRP A 318 -2.45 -5.10 -18.71
CA TRP A 318 -2.07 -6.14 -17.78
C TRP A 318 -3.24 -7.07 -17.49
N GLU A 319 -3.04 -8.37 -17.70
CA GLU A 319 -3.91 -9.42 -17.16
C GLU A 319 -3.35 -9.88 -15.83
N VAL A 320 -4.19 -9.90 -14.79
CA VAL A 320 -3.87 -10.52 -13.51
C VAL A 320 -4.38 -11.96 -13.53
N PHE A 321 -3.54 -12.89 -13.13
CA PHE A 321 -3.86 -14.30 -13.06
C PHE A 321 -3.18 -14.96 -11.86
N GLN A 322 -3.62 -16.17 -11.50
CA GLN A 322 -2.98 -16.99 -10.47
C GLN A 322 -2.54 -18.32 -11.05
N PHE A 323 -1.59 -18.98 -10.39
CA PHE A 323 -1.12 -20.32 -10.76
C PHE A 323 -0.88 -21.17 -9.53
N GLU A 324 -1.24 -22.46 -9.60
CA GLU A 324 -1.04 -23.42 -8.50
C GLU A 324 0.36 -24.03 -8.55
N TRP A 325 0.81 -24.43 -9.72
CA TRP A 325 2.08 -25.14 -9.89
C TRP A 325 3.12 -24.26 -10.59
N ALA A 326 4.32 -24.23 -9.98
CA ALA A 326 5.53 -23.62 -10.55
C ALA A 326 6.65 -24.67 -10.54
N GLU A 327 6.93 -25.27 -11.70
CA GLU A 327 7.99 -26.26 -11.86
C GLU A 327 9.23 -25.60 -12.45
N LEU A 328 10.38 -25.72 -11.80
CA LEU A 328 11.65 -25.24 -12.32
C LEU A 328 12.12 -26.19 -13.46
N VAL A 329 12.04 -25.73 -14.69
CA VAL A 329 12.36 -26.54 -15.90
C VAL A 329 13.75 -26.26 -16.49
N ALA A 330 14.31 -25.08 -16.20
CA ALA A 330 15.66 -24.68 -16.56
C ALA A 330 16.15 -23.58 -15.60
N GLU A 331 17.40 -23.15 -15.73
CA GLU A 331 17.94 -22.06 -14.91
C GLU A 331 17.02 -20.82 -14.97
N ASN A 332 16.55 -20.39 -13.80
CA ASN A 332 15.60 -19.26 -13.63
C ASN A 332 14.32 -19.37 -14.50
N THR A 333 13.99 -20.55 -15.01
CA THR A 333 12.84 -20.75 -15.91
C THR A 333 11.84 -21.71 -15.27
N TYR A 334 10.64 -21.22 -15.06
CA TYR A 334 9.54 -21.94 -14.42
C TYR A 334 8.44 -22.25 -15.43
N ARG A 335 7.83 -23.42 -15.30
CA ARG A 335 6.59 -23.80 -16.01
C ARG A 335 5.42 -23.64 -15.04
N LEU A 336 4.48 -22.75 -15.40
CA LEU A 336 3.29 -22.44 -14.61
C LEU A 336 2.08 -23.17 -15.19
N THR A 337 1.38 -23.96 -14.37
CA THR A 337 0.19 -24.72 -14.76
C THR A 337 -0.94 -24.60 -13.73
N LYS A 338 -2.14 -25.00 -14.12
CA LYS A 338 -3.39 -24.88 -13.35
C LYS A 338 -3.60 -23.43 -12.89
N ARG A 339 -4.04 -22.62 -13.83
CA ARG A 339 -4.14 -21.17 -13.67
C ARG A 339 -5.57 -20.71 -13.50
N LEU A 340 -5.77 -19.59 -12.79
CA LEU A 340 -7.01 -18.82 -12.78
C LEU A 340 -6.75 -17.51 -13.53
N ARG A 341 -7.44 -17.32 -14.64
CA ARG A 341 -7.22 -16.22 -15.58
C ARG A 341 -8.15 -15.03 -15.28
N GLY A 342 -7.70 -13.83 -15.66
CA GLY A 342 -8.54 -12.62 -15.59
C GLY A 342 -8.99 -12.24 -14.19
N GLN A 343 -8.12 -12.38 -13.17
CA GLN A 343 -8.44 -12.06 -11.79
C GLN A 343 -8.62 -10.55 -11.60
N VAL A 344 -9.23 -10.15 -10.50
CA VAL A 344 -9.53 -8.76 -10.10
C VAL A 344 -10.16 -7.91 -11.22
N GLY A 345 -10.96 -8.54 -12.11
CA GLY A 345 -11.67 -7.84 -13.20
C GLY A 345 -10.84 -7.54 -14.43
N THR A 346 -9.65 -8.16 -14.58
CA THR A 346 -8.83 -8.03 -15.79
C THR A 346 -9.24 -9.01 -16.92
N ASP A 347 -10.34 -9.71 -16.76
CA ASP A 347 -10.90 -10.64 -17.76
C ASP A 347 -11.18 -9.97 -19.13
N ALA A 348 -11.46 -8.69 -19.13
CA ALA A 348 -11.65 -7.91 -20.36
C ALA A 348 -10.34 -7.58 -21.09
N LEU A 349 -9.19 -7.71 -20.44
CA LEU A 349 -7.87 -7.42 -20.99
C LEU A 349 -7.15 -8.67 -21.51
N ILE A 350 -7.76 -9.84 -21.43
CA ILE A 350 -7.19 -11.08 -21.96
C ILE A 350 -7.18 -10.99 -23.50
N PRO A 351 -6.01 -10.89 -24.15
CA PRO A 351 -5.94 -10.92 -25.61
C PRO A 351 -6.15 -12.36 -26.12
N PRO A 352 -6.38 -12.56 -27.41
CA PRO A 352 -6.42 -13.90 -27.98
C PRO A 352 -5.19 -14.74 -27.63
N VAL A 353 -4.00 -14.10 -27.61
CA VAL A 353 -2.72 -14.70 -27.20
C VAL A 353 -1.84 -13.62 -26.58
N TRP A 354 -1.26 -13.88 -25.43
CA TRP A 354 -0.09 -13.17 -24.93
C TRP A 354 1.15 -13.76 -25.63
N PRO A 355 1.90 -12.97 -26.41
CA PRO A 355 3.02 -13.49 -27.16
C PRO A 355 4.21 -13.85 -26.25
N ARG A 356 5.11 -14.66 -26.75
CA ARG A 356 6.43 -14.85 -26.14
C ARG A 356 7.13 -13.49 -25.95
N GLY A 357 7.79 -13.30 -24.81
CA GLY A 357 8.44 -12.05 -24.45
C GLY A 357 7.53 -11.08 -23.68
N SER A 358 6.27 -11.44 -23.41
CA SER A 358 5.40 -10.67 -22.51
C SER A 358 6.03 -10.52 -21.13
N ARG A 359 5.83 -9.37 -20.49
CA ARG A 359 6.34 -9.09 -19.14
C ARG A 359 5.57 -9.92 -18.13
N PHE A 360 6.28 -10.41 -17.13
CA PHE A 360 5.74 -11.13 -15.98
C PHE A 360 6.16 -10.45 -14.68
N VAL A 361 5.23 -10.26 -13.76
CA VAL A 361 5.48 -9.70 -12.42
C VAL A 361 4.68 -10.51 -11.40
N LEU A 362 5.35 -11.05 -10.37
CA LEU A 362 4.67 -11.65 -9.22
C LEU A 362 4.16 -10.54 -8.31
N LEU A 363 2.90 -10.63 -7.90
CA LEU A 363 2.21 -9.61 -7.09
C LEU A 363 2.09 -9.97 -5.61
N ASN A 364 2.52 -11.16 -5.18
CA ASN A 364 2.41 -11.62 -3.78
C ASN A 364 3.01 -10.62 -2.78
N ASP A 365 4.21 -10.10 -3.10
CA ASP A 365 4.95 -9.16 -2.26
C ASP A 365 4.53 -7.70 -2.50
N MET A 366 3.43 -7.51 -3.19
CA MET A 366 2.83 -6.23 -3.57
C MET A 366 3.85 -5.22 -4.10
N PRO A 367 3.92 -4.99 -5.40
CA PRO A 367 4.66 -3.85 -5.93
C PRO A 367 4.16 -2.57 -5.26
N ALA A 368 5.07 -1.64 -4.98
CA ALA A 368 4.72 -0.40 -4.30
C ALA A 368 3.82 0.47 -5.19
N GLN A 369 2.77 1.06 -4.62
CA GLN A 369 2.08 2.15 -5.29
C GLN A 369 2.94 3.40 -5.30
N ILE A 370 2.97 4.11 -6.41
CA ILE A 370 3.63 5.42 -6.47
C ILE A 370 2.72 6.50 -5.89
N ALA A 371 3.31 7.52 -5.28
CA ALA A 371 2.53 8.68 -4.84
C ALA A 371 1.94 9.39 -6.07
N SER A 372 0.63 9.53 -6.10
CA SER A 372 -0.12 10.16 -7.19
C SER A 372 -1.30 10.97 -6.64
N SER A 373 -1.87 11.82 -7.47
CA SER A 373 -3.08 12.57 -7.15
C SER A 373 -4.12 12.41 -8.26
N PRO A 374 -5.42 12.59 -7.97
CA PRO A 374 -6.48 12.46 -8.97
C PRO A 374 -6.26 13.34 -10.20
N ASN A 375 -5.65 14.51 -10.03
CA ASN A 375 -5.39 15.47 -11.10
C ASN A 375 -4.27 15.06 -12.06
N LEU A 376 -3.48 14.05 -11.70
CA LEU A 376 -2.41 13.51 -12.54
C LEU A 376 -2.87 12.36 -13.44
N ARG A 377 -4.12 11.96 -13.35
CA ARG A 377 -4.70 10.96 -14.27
C ARG A 377 -4.63 11.45 -15.69
N GLN A 378 -4.21 10.58 -16.61
CA GLN A 378 -4.05 10.86 -18.04
C GLN A 378 -3.08 12.01 -18.35
N VAL A 379 -2.34 12.49 -17.35
CA VAL A 379 -1.31 13.51 -17.53
C VAL A 379 0.06 12.86 -17.62
N ASN A 380 0.72 13.08 -18.75
CA ASN A 380 2.05 12.52 -18.95
C ASN A 380 3.06 13.11 -17.95
N GLN A 381 3.70 12.25 -17.19
CA GLN A 381 4.73 12.60 -16.22
C GLN A 381 6.08 11.99 -16.64
N GLN A 382 7.14 12.64 -16.24
CA GLN A 382 8.50 12.14 -16.42
C GLN A 382 8.97 11.45 -15.14
N TYR A 383 9.57 10.29 -15.30
CA TYR A 383 10.08 9.49 -14.19
C TYR A 383 11.55 9.18 -14.39
N ARG A 384 12.33 9.24 -13.32
CA ARG A 384 13.72 8.75 -13.27
C ARG A 384 13.79 7.65 -12.21
N ILE A 385 14.33 6.50 -12.61
CA ILE A 385 14.36 5.29 -11.77
C ILE A 385 15.78 4.78 -11.73
N GLY A 386 16.36 4.66 -10.55
CA GLY A 386 17.74 4.24 -10.38
C GLY A 386 18.11 3.91 -8.95
N PRO A 387 19.38 3.55 -8.68
CA PRO A 387 19.86 3.26 -7.35
C PRO A 387 19.66 4.43 -6.40
N ALA A 388 19.02 4.18 -5.24
CA ALA A 388 18.74 5.25 -4.26
C ALA A 388 20.02 5.85 -3.63
N THR A 389 21.14 5.15 -3.76
CA THR A 389 22.48 5.61 -3.31
C THR A 389 23.17 6.56 -4.28
N ARG A 390 22.54 6.84 -5.43
CA ARG A 390 23.07 7.70 -6.49
C ARG A 390 22.16 8.89 -6.73
N SER A 391 22.74 10.01 -7.22
CA SER A 391 21.95 11.14 -7.69
C SER A 391 21.07 10.74 -8.88
N TYR A 392 19.88 11.33 -8.98
CA TYR A 392 18.97 11.08 -10.11
C TYR A 392 19.53 11.51 -11.48
N ASP A 393 20.65 12.22 -11.53
CA ASP A 393 21.38 12.59 -12.75
C ASP A 393 22.48 11.56 -13.12
N ASP A 394 22.70 10.55 -12.27
CA ASP A 394 23.67 9.48 -12.55
C ASP A 394 23.25 8.69 -13.80
N PRO A 395 24.20 8.28 -14.66
CA PRO A 395 23.91 7.50 -15.88
C PRO A 395 23.21 6.15 -15.63
N SER A 396 23.20 5.64 -14.39
CA SER A 396 22.46 4.42 -14.02
C SER A 396 20.95 4.64 -13.92
N TYR A 397 20.49 5.89 -13.87
CA TYR A 397 19.06 6.19 -13.89
C TYR A 397 18.49 6.04 -15.28
N ILE A 398 17.39 5.31 -15.37
CA ILE A 398 16.58 5.23 -16.60
C ILE A 398 15.47 6.27 -16.55
N GLN A 399 15.17 6.84 -17.70
CA GLN A 399 14.07 7.78 -17.85
C GLN A 399 12.87 7.11 -18.49
N HIS A 400 11.71 7.32 -17.92
CA HIS A 400 10.42 6.89 -18.44
C HIS A 400 9.47 8.06 -18.52
N SER A 401 8.58 8.03 -19.52
CA SER A 401 7.46 8.93 -19.66
C SER A 401 6.18 8.11 -19.64
N ALA A 402 5.26 8.41 -18.74
CA ALA A 402 4.03 7.64 -18.58
C ALA A 402 2.86 8.52 -18.14
N ALA A 403 1.67 8.15 -18.61
CA ALA A 403 0.39 8.63 -18.12
C ALA A 403 -0.44 7.43 -17.68
N PHE A 404 -1.22 7.57 -16.63
CA PHE A 404 -1.98 6.47 -16.04
C PHE A 404 -3.49 6.78 -16.08
N GLU A 405 -4.27 5.78 -16.40
CA GLU A 405 -5.74 5.88 -16.47
C GLU A 405 -6.38 5.84 -15.08
N GLY A 406 -5.70 5.27 -14.09
CA GLY A 406 -6.24 5.01 -12.75
C GLY A 406 -7.21 3.83 -12.79
N ASN A 407 -6.73 2.68 -13.22
CA ASN A 407 -7.53 1.47 -13.45
C ASN A 407 -8.21 0.91 -12.19
N GLY A 408 -7.77 1.31 -11.00
CA GLY A 408 -8.49 1.03 -9.75
C GLY A 408 -9.86 1.73 -9.65
N LEU A 409 -10.11 2.77 -10.48
CA LEU A 409 -11.42 3.43 -10.61
C LEU A 409 -12.29 2.82 -11.73
N ARG A 410 -11.73 1.95 -12.56
CA ARG A 410 -12.41 1.42 -13.74
C ARG A 410 -13.52 0.44 -13.33
N PRO A 411 -14.77 0.67 -13.76
CA PRO A 411 -15.86 -0.28 -13.56
C PRO A 411 -15.51 -1.64 -14.18
N LEU A 412 -15.98 -2.71 -13.57
CA LEU A 412 -15.79 -4.04 -14.12
C LEU A 412 -16.75 -4.31 -15.28
N ARG A 413 -16.32 -5.18 -16.18
CA ARG A 413 -17.14 -5.65 -17.30
C ARG A 413 -18.40 -6.35 -16.78
N PRO A 414 -19.62 -5.97 -17.21
CA PRO A 414 -20.85 -6.71 -16.89
C PRO A 414 -20.75 -8.16 -17.32
N CYS A 415 -21.44 -9.04 -16.60
CA CYS A 415 -21.45 -10.47 -16.90
C CYS A 415 -22.87 -11.00 -17.13
N HIS A 416 -22.99 -12.26 -17.54
CA HIS A 416 -24.26 -12.95 -17.81
C HIS A 416 -25.21 -12.18 -18.72
N LEU A 417 -24.67 -11.57 -19.79
CA LEU A 417 -25.50 -10.96 -20.83
C LEU A 417 -26.42 -12.01 -21.45
N GLN A 418 -27.70 -11.71 -21.46
CA GLN A 418 -28.73 -12.55 -22.06
C GLN A 418 -29.61 -11.70 -22.97
N ALA A 419 -30.10 -12.30 -24.04
CA ALA A 419 -31.09 -11.72 -24.93
C ALA A 419 -32.28 -12.63 -24.99
N ARG A 420 -33.47 -12.11 -24.78
CA ARG A 420 -34.72 -12.83 -24.87
C ARG A 420 -35.65 -12.11 -25.83
N VAL A 421 -36.19 -12.84 -26.80
CA VAL A 421 -37.21 -12.31 -27.72
C VAL A 421 -38.57 -12.53 -27.08
N GLU A 422 -39.33 -11.44 -26.88
CA GLU A 422 -40.71 -11.45 -26.39
C GLU A 422 -41.60 -10.84 -27.43
N THR A 423 -42.40 -11.66 -28.08
CA THR A 423 -43.27 -11.29 -29.19
C THR A 423 -42.44 -10.74 -30.36
N GLU A 424 -42.18 -9.42 -30.42
CA GLU A 424 -41.37 -8.77 -31.44
C GLU A 424 -40.24 -7.90 -30.87
N ASP A 425 -40.22 -7.74 -29.55
CA ASP A 425 -39.19 -6.98 -28.84
C ASP A 425 -38.04 -7.89 -28.41
N VAL A 426 -36.87 -7.29 -28.24
CA VAL A 426 -35.70 -7.97 -27.67
C VAL A 426 -35.39 -7.35 -26.32
N ILE A 427 -35.46 -8.17 -25.28
CA ILE A 427 -35.11 -7.75 -23.92
C ILE A 427 -33.73 -8.27 -23.62
N PHE A 428 -32.84 -7.37 -23.23
CA PHE A 428 -31.50 -7.66 -22.80
C PHE A 428 -31.40 -7.49 -21.29
N ASN A 429 -30.72 -8.41 -20.62
CA ASN A 429 -30.41 -8.29 -19.21
C ASN A 429 -28.98 -8.74 -18.96
N TRP A 430 -28.39 -8.20 -17.91
CA TRP A 430 -27.03 -8.49 -17.48
C TRP A 430 -26.92 -8.39 -15.96
N ILE A 431 -25.80 -8.84 -15.43
CA ILE A 431 -25.49 -8.70 -14.02
C ILE A 431 -24.30 -7.75 -13.91
N ARG A 432 -24.44 -6.72 -13.05
CA ARG A 432 -23.35 -5.84 -12.71
C ARG A 432 -22.30 -6.58 -11.88
N ARG A 433 -21.07 -6.09 -11.93
CA ARG A 433 -19.98 -6.50 -11.05
C ARG A 433 -19.52 -5.30 -10.24
N THR A 434 -18.89 -5.54 -9.11
CA THR A 434 -18.30 -4.48 -8.28
C THR A 434 -16.79 -4.66 -8.22
N ARG A 435 -16.08 -3.54 -8.09
CA ARG A 435 -14.63 -3.50 -7.88
C ARG A 435 -14.23 -3.44 -6.40
N VAL A 436 -15.20 -3.23 -5.50
CA VAL A 436 -14.97 -3.10 -4.05
C VAL A 436 -15.98 -3.97 -3.31
N GLY A 437 -15.49 -4.79 -2.37
CA GLY A 437 -16.32 -5.57 -1.46
C GLY A 437 -17.20 -6.64 -2.13
N GLY A 438 -16.83 -7.12 -3.33
CA GLY A 438 -17.61 -8.10 -4.09
C GLY A 438 -17.64 -9.50 -3.48
N ASP A 439 -16.68 -9.81 -2.62
CA ASP A 439 -16.53 -11.13 -1.97
C ASP A 439 -17.12 -11.17 -0.55
N SER A 440 -17.67 -10.05 -0.07
CA SER A 440 -18.30 -10.00 1.26
C SER A 440 -19.66 -10.71 1.27
N TRP A 441 -19.86 -11.59 2.23
CA TRP A 441 -21.13 -12.27 2.52
C TRP A 441 -21.98 -11.56 3.58
N ASP A 442 -21.51 -10.39 4.07
CA ASP A 442 -22.16 -9.65 5.17
C ASP A 442 -23.41 -8.90 4.70
N SER A 443 -23.59 -8.71 3.41
CA SER A 443 -24.70 -7.96 2.82
C SER A 443 -25.50 -8.80 1.82
N PHE A 444 -26.81 -8.55 1.73
CA PHE A 444 -27.69 -9.17 0.72
C PHE A 444 -27.40 -8.66 -0.70
N GLU A 445 -26.87 -7.45 -0.82
CA GLU A 445 -26.53 -6.83 -2.10
C GLU A 445 -25.04 -6.45 -2.14
N VAL A 446 -24.44 -6.68 -3.28
CA VAL A 446 -23.06 -6.29 -3.58
C VAL A 446 -22.99 -4.76 -3.68
N PRO A 447 -22.03 -4.07 -3.05
CA PRO A 447 -21.87 -2.62 -3.13
C PRO A 447 -21.82 -2.14 -4.58
N LEU A 448 -22.40 -0.97 -4.88
CA LEU A 448 -22.35 -0.41 -6.23
C LEU A 448 -20.91 -0.03 -6.62
N ALA A 449 -20.15 0.52 -5.69
CA ALA A 449 -18.80 1.07 -5.86
C ALA A 449 -18.67 2.23 -6.87
N GLU A 450 -19.77 2.71 -7.40
CA GLU A 450 -19.88 3.86 -8.29
C GLU A 450 -20.90 4.87 -7.72
N GLU A 451 -20.85 6.12 -8.18
CA GLU A 451 -21.73 7.18 -7.69
C GLU A 451 -23.20 6.91 -8.06
N ASN A 452 -23.42 6.38 -9.27
CA ASN A 452 -24.73 5.99 -9.77
C ASN A 452 -24.64 4.71 -10.59
N GLU A 453 -25.70 3.91 -10.56
CA GLU A 453 -25.81 2.77 -11.45
C GLU A 453 -26.21 3.24 -12.86
N GLN A 454 -25.27 3.15 -13.80
CA GLN A 454 -25.50 3.54 -15.20
C GLN A 454 -24.74 2.63 -16.16
N TYR A 455 -25.34 2.41 -17.31
CA TYR A 455 -24.80 1.57 -18.38
C TYR A 455 -24.89 2.26 -19.73
N SER A 456 -23.80 2.19 -20.50
CA SER A 456 -23.79 2.52 -21.93
C SER A 456 -24.17 1.27 -22.70
N VAL A 457 -25.26 1.35 -23.44
CA VAL A 457 -25.77 0.30 -24.31
C VAL A 457 -25.54 0.71 -25.75
N ARG A 458 -24.89 -0.17 -26.53
CA ARG A 458 -24.62 0.06 -27.96
C ARG A 458 -25.07 -1.14 -28.77
N LEU A 459 -25.77 -0.88 -29.86
CA LEU A 459 -26.09 -1.89 -30.86
C LEU A 459 -25.18 -1.74 -32.05
N LEU A 460 -24.59 -2.88 -32.47
CA LEU A 460 -23.63 -2.93 -33.56
C LEU A 460 -24.10 -3.91 -34.62
N GLN A 461 -23.96 -3.53 -35.89
CA GLN A 461 -24.08 -4.42 -37.03
C GLN A 461 -22.84 -4.27 -37.90
N ASP A 462 -22.21 -5.35 -38.30
CA ASP A 462 -20.96 -5.37 -39.06
C ASP A 462 -19.84 -4.49 -38.45
N GLY A 463 -19.78 -4.46 -37.11
CA GLY A 463 -18.80 -3.67 -36.35
C GLY A 463 -19.13 -2.16 -36.26
N LYS A 464 -20.22 -1.69 -36.86
CA LYS A 464 -20.64 -0.28 -36.81
C LYS A 464 -21.75 -0.09 -35.78
N ILE A 465 -21.62 0.93 -34.95
CA ILE A 465 -22.64 1.33 -33.99
C ILE A 465 -23.77 2.04 -34.77
N PHE A 466 -24.99 1.56 -34.65
CA PHE A 466 -26.15 2.18 -35.22
C PHE A 466 -27.12 2.76 -34.18
N ARG A 467 -26.98 2.33 -32.89
CA ARG A 467 -27.77 2.89 -31.79
C ARG A 467 -26.93 2.93 -30.51
N GLU A 468 -27.11 4.00 -29.76
CA GLU A 468 -26.58 4.18 -28.43
C GLU A 468 -27.69 4.59 -27.46
N ALA A 469 -27.65 4.10 -26.23
CA ALA A 469 -28.56 4.45 -25.16
C ALA A 469 -27.84 4.41 -23.82
N ILE A 470 -28.36 5.12 -22.83
CA ILE A 470 -27.94 5.00 -21.43
C ILE A 470 -29.14 4.49 -20.64
N THR A 471 -28.91 3.51 -19.77
CA THR A 471 -29.91 2.99 -18.83
C THR A 471 -29.34 2.98 -17.42
N THR A 472 -30.23 3.09 -16.43
CA THR A 472 -29.91 3.00 -15.00
C THR A 472 -30.18 1.61 -14.42
N ASP A 473 -30.86 0.77 -15.18
CA ASP A 473 -31.20 -0.58 -14.79
C ASP A 473 -30.35 -1.61 -15.55
N PRO A 474 -30.05 -2.77 -14.99
CA PRO A 474 -29.29 -3.85 -15.66
C PRO A 474 -30.18 -4.60 -16.67
N VAL A 475 -31.11 -3.89 -17.30
CA VAL A 475 -32.03 -4.37 -18.32
C VAL A 475 -32.27 -3.28 -19.37
N TRP A 476 -32.40 -3.67 -20.63
CA TRP A 476 -32.75 -2.76 -21.69
C TRP A 476 -33.64 -3.43 -22.73
N ARG A 477 -34.67 -2.73 -23.15
CA ARG A 477 -35.66 -3.23 -24.13
C ARG A 477 -35.43 -2.54 -25.47
N TYR A 478 -35.24 -3.35 -26.50
CA TYR A 478 -35.20 -2.91 -27.89
C TYR A 478 -36.50 -3.30 -28.54
N ASP A 479 -37.43 -2.35 -28.57
CA ASP A 479 -38.78 -2.57 -29.08
C ASP A 479 -38.82 -2.70 -30.61
N ALA A 480 -39.86 -3.36 -31.11
CA ALA A 480 -40.04 -3.67 -32.52
C ALA A 480 -40.15 -2.40 -33.39
N GLN A 481 -40.75 -1.33 -32.85
CA GLN A 481 -40.92 -0.07 -33.59
C GLN A 481 -39.56 0.62 -33.78
N THR A 482 -38.79 0.69 -32.72
CA THR A 482 -37.41 1.23 -32.77
C THR A 482 -36.54 0.45 -33.73
N ARG A 483 -36.65 -0.90 -33.73
CA ARG A 483 -35.94 -1.77 -34.65
C ARG A 483 -36.28 -1.51 -36.13
N LEU A 484 -37.57 -1.28 -36.43
CA LEU A 484 -38.00 -0.93 -37.77
C LEU A 484 -37.44 0.42 -38.23
N ILE A 485 -37.37 1.41 -37.33
CA ILE A 485 -36.78 2.72 -37.59
C ILE A 485 -35.27 2.59 -37.89
N ASP A 486 -34.57 1.75 -37.13
CA ASP A 486 -33.14 1.52 -37.32
C ASP A 486 -32.81 0.69 -38.57
N GLY A 487 -33.82 0.08 -39.18
CA GLY A 487 -33.66 -0.70 -40.42
C GLY A 487 -32.80 -1.94 -40.26
N VAL A 488 -32.67 -2.48 -39.02
CA VAL A 488 -31.83 -3.63 -38.71
C VAL A 488 -32.46 -4.91 -39.25
N MET A 489 -31.76 -5.55 -40.17
CA MET A 489 -32.12 -6.86 -40.71
C MET A 489 -31.03 -7.90 -40.36
N GLY A 490 -31.46 -9.04 -39.77
CA GLY A 490 -30.56 -10.12 -39.47
C GLY A 490 -29.80 -9.95 -38.13
N ALA A 491 -28.61 -10.54 -38.06
CA ALA A 491 -27.83 -10.56 -36.82
C ALA A 491 -27.23 -9.20 -36.47
N PHE A 492 -27.27 -8.87 -35.21
CA PHE A 492 -26.58 -7.71 -34.65
C PHE A 492 -26.00 -8.08 -33.27
N ALA A 493 -25.17 -7.21 -32.71
CA ALA A 493 -24.59 -7.40 -31.40
C ALA A 493 -25.01 -6.28 -30.44
N LEU A 494 -25.28 -6.64 -29.20
CA LEU A 494 -25.38 -5.71 -28.08
C LEU A 494 -24.03 -5.63 -27.39
N SER A 495 -23.59 -4.42 -27.09
CA SER A 495 -22.41 -4.12 -26.27
C SER A 495 -22.84 -3.29 -25.07
N VAL A 496 -22.51 -3.72 -23.84
CA VAL A 496 -22.89 -3.03 -22.60
C VAL A 496 -21.66 -2.80 -21.74
N ALA A 497 -21.48 -1.55 -21.30
CA ALA A 497 -20.45 -1.16 -20.36
C ALA A 497 -21.06 -0.42 -19.17
N GLN A 498 -20.61 -0.68 -17.95
CA GLN A 498 -20.96 0.12 -16.78
C GLN A 498 -20.21 1.46 -16.84
N ILE A 499 -20.85 2.54 -16.41
CA ILE A 499 -20.31 3.90 -16.41
C ILE A 499 -20.03 4.33 -14.99
N SER A 500 -18.81 4.86 -14.76
CA SER A 500 -18.43 5.59 -13.55
C SER A 500 -18.34 7.09 -13.85
N ALA A 501 -18.81 7.94 -12.94
CA ALA A 501 -18.62 9.38 -13.05
C ALA A 501 -17.15 9.78 -12.93
N SER A 502 -16.37 9.02 -12.14
CA SER A 502 -14.95 9.29 -11.89
C SER A 502 -14.01 8.71 -12.96
N TYR A 503 -14.40 7.63 -13.66
CA TYR A 503 -13.56 6.97 -14.66
C TYR A 503 -14.08 7.12 -16.09
N GLY A 504 -15.38 7.10 -16.28
CA GLY A 504 -16.03 6.94 -17.57
C GLY A 504 -16.54 5.50 -17.79
N ALA A 505 -16.69 5.10 -19.04
CA ALA A 505 -17.15 3.76 -19.38
C ALA A 505 -16.06 2.69 -19.12
N GLY A 506 -16.43 1.64 -18.41
CA GLY A 506 -15.61 0.44 -18.23
C GLY A 506 -15.57 -0.44 -19.49
N PRO A 507 -14.92 -1.62 -19.41
CA PRO A 507 -14.91 -2.60 -20.50
C PRO A 507 -16.31 -3.13 -20.82
N ALA A 508 -16.59 -3.26 -22.10
CA ALA A 508 -17.90 -3.71 -22.56
C ALA A 508 -17.97 -5.25 -22.65
N ALA A 509 -19.11 -5.79 -22.24
CA ALA A 509 -19.51 -7.15 -22.59
C ALA A 509 -20.35 -7.14 -23.87
N GLN A 510 -20.26 -8.18 -24.69
CA GLN A 510 -20.99 -8.29 -25.95
C GLN A 510 -21.74 -9.61 -26.08
N ILE A 511 -22.89 -9.56 -26.70
CA ILE A 511 -23.68 -10.72 -27.11
C ILE A 511 -24.21 -10.53 -28.52
N SER A 512 -24.12 -11.55 -29.35
CA SER A 512 -24.71 -11.55 -30.70
C SER A 512 -26.13 -12.10 -30.63
N VAL A 513 -27.03 -11.45 -31.35
CA VAL A 513 -28.45 -11.83 -31.47
C VAL A 513 -28.75 -12.04 -32.97
N ALA A 514 -29.30 -13.20 -33.30
CA ALA A 514 -29.87 -13.48 -34.60
C ALA A 514 -31.39 -13.44 -34.45
N LEU A 515 -32.05 -12.63 -35.25
CA LEU A 515 -33.50 -12.50 -35.30
C LEU A 515 -34.09 -13.32 -36.45
#